data_68630d3be9846dfe12c563d37d4c02a4
#
_entry.id   68630d3be9846dfe12c563d37d4c02a4
#
_cell.length_a   1.000
_cell.length_b   1.000
_cell.length_c   1.000
_cell.angle_alpha   90.00
_cell.angle_beta   90.00
_cell.angle_gamma   90.00
#
_symmetry.space_group_name_H-M   'P 1'
#
loop_
_entity.id
_entity.type
_entity.pdbx_description
1 polymer ?
#
loop_
_entity_poly.entity_id
_entity_poly.type
_entity_poly.pdbx_seq_one_letter_code
_entity_poly.pdbx_strand_id
1 'polypeptide(L)'
;MNKKKICVYAISKNEEKFVKRWYESVKEADSVYVLDTGSTDKTISMLKDLGVNVSVKEIKPWRFDVARNESLKLVPEDCDICVCIDIDEVISKGWRKKLEEIWDDNTNHLRYIYNWSHDDNGKPLVSFYYEKIHARNGFKWIYPV
;
A
#
# COMPACT_ATOMS: atom_id res chain seq x y z
N MET A 1 -7.09 23.88 9.57
CA MET A 1 -6.46 23.14 8.46
C MET A 1 -7.28 21.90 8.14
N ASN A 2 -7.59 21.67 6.89
CA ASN A 2 -8.31 20.47 6.51
C ASN A 2 -7.41 19.25 6.63
N LYS A 3 -7.85 18.26 7.40
CA LYS A 3 -7.16 16.99 7.52
C LYS A 3 -7.19 16.26 6.19
N LYS A 4 -6.04 15.79 5.72
CA LYS A 4 -5.94 15.00 4.49
C LYS A 4 -6.53 13.60 4.71
N LYS A 5 -7.27 13.12 3.73
CA LYS A 5 -7.76 11.74 3.69
C LYS A 5 -6.68 10.85 3.07
N ILE A 6 -6.20 9.90 3.86
CA ILE A 6 -5.09 9.02 3.48
C ILE A 6 -5.59 7.59 3.38
N CYS A 7 -5.38 6.95 2.24
CA CYS A 7 -5.79 5.58 1.98
C CYS A 7 -4.58 4.73 1.60
N VAL A 8 -4.52 3.53 2.15
CA VAL A 8 -3.55 2.51 1.75
C VAL A 8 -4.21 1.57 0.75
N TYR A 9 -3.47 1.15 -0.28
CA TYR A 9 -3.93 0.13 -1.21
C TYR A 9 -2.83 -0.87 -1.51
N ALA A 10 -3.24 -2.09 -1.83
CA ALA A 10 -2.30 -3.17 -2.12
C ALA A 10 -2.95 -4.23 -3.00
N ILE A 11 -2.12 -5.08 -3.59
CA ILE A 11 -2.53 -6.34 -4.20
C ILE A 11 -2.12 -7.49 -3.27
N SER A 12 -2.83 -8.61 -3.33
CA SER A 12 -2.49 -9.79 -2.53
C SER A 12 -2.68 -11.09 -3.31
N LYS A 13 -1.90 -12.09 -2.96
CA LYS A 13 -2.11 -13.49 -3.36
C LYS A 13 -1.34 -14.42 -2.44
N ASN A 14 -2.09 -15.24 -1.65
CA ASN A 14 -1.51 -16.24 -0.75
C ASN A 14 -0.44 -15.68 0.19
N GLU A 15 -0.82 -14.66 0.97
CA GLU A 15 0.07 -13.97 1.90
C GLU A 15 -0.44 -13.98 3.35
N GLU A 16 -1.20 -15.00 3.73
CA GLU A 16 -1.84 -15.09 5.05
C GLU A 16 -0.88 -14.87 6.22
N LYS A 17 0.37 -15.31 6.09
CA LYS A 17 1.38 -15.17 7.16
C LYS A 17 1.81 -13.72 7.42
N PHE A 18 1.60 -12.81 6.47
CA PHE A 18 2.01 -11.42 6.58
C PHE A 18 0.86 -10.46 6.93
N VAL A 19 -0.39 -10.89 6.78
CA VAL A 19 -1.57 -10.01 6.87
C VAL A 19 -1.63 -9.24 8.19
N LYS A 20 -1.45 -9.90 9.32
CA LYS A 20 -1.54 -9.25 10.64
C LYS A 20 -0.46 -8.18 10.82
N ARG A 21 0.80 -8.52 10.52
CA ARG A 21 1.93 -7.60 10.62
C ARG A 21 1.75 -6.39 9.71
N TRP A 22 1.36 -6.64 8.48
CA TRP A 22 1.08 -5.59 7.51
C TRP A 22 -0.02 -4.65 8.00
N TYR A 23 -1.16 -5.21 8.39
CA TYR A 23 -2.29 -4.40 8.85
C TYR A 23 -1.94 -3.53 10.05
N GLU A 24 -1.22 -4.05 11.03
CA GLU A 24 -0.75 -3.27 12.19
C GLU A 24 0.06 -2.05 11.75
N SER A 25 0.83 -2.16 10.68
CA SER A 25 1.64 -1.05 10.18
C SER A 25 0.84 -0.02 9.36
N VAL A 26 -0.20 -0.45 8.65
CA VAL A 26 -0.96 0.44 7.76
C VAL A 26 -2.25 1.00 8.37
N LYS A 27 -2.66 0.52 9.52
CA LYS A 27 -3.95 0.92 10.17
C LYS A 27 -4.03 2.38 10.58
N GLU A 28 -2.94 3.14 10.52
CA GLU A 28 -2.97 4.60 10.73
C GLU A 28 -3.69 5.32 9.58
N ALA A 29 -3.91 4.67 8.44
CA ALA A 29 -4.69 5.21 7.33
C ALA A 29 -6.18 5.37 7.67
N ASP A 30 -6.87 6.26 6.97
CA ASP A 30 -8.32 6.41 7.12
C ASP A 30 -9.08 5.19 6.59
N SER A 31 -8.58 4.57 5.52
CA SER A 31 -9.14 3.34 4.97
C SER A 31 -8.08 2.55 4.20
N VAL A 32 -8.33 1.25 4.08
CA VAL A 32 -7.39 0.30 3.47
C VAL A 32 -8.13 -0.54 2.43
N TYR A 33 -7.54 -0.67 1.25
CA TYR A 33 -8.11 -1.37 0.10
C TYR A 33 -7.14 -2.43 -0.39
N VAL A 34 -7.62 -3.64 -0.62
CA VAL A 34 -6.80 -4.72 -1.19
C VAL A 34 -7.53 -5.35 -2.35
N LEU A 35 -6.83 -5.47 -3.48
CA LEU A 35 -7.25 -6.31 -4.59
C LEU A 35 -6.58 -7.67 -4.44
N ASP A 36 -7.36 -8.70 -4.12
CA ASP A 36 -6.87 -10.06 -4.10
C ASP A 36 -6.93 -10.66 -5.50
N THR A 37 -5.83 -11.24 -5.96
CA THR A 37 -5.71 -11.74 -7.33
C THR A 37 -5.92 -13.24 -7.45
N GLY A 38 -6.51 -13.86 -6.42
CA GLY A 38 -6.90 -15.26 -6.45
C GLY A 38 -6.24 -16.12 -5.37
N SER A 39 -6.24 -15.64 -4.11
CA SER A 39 -5.73 -16.41 -2.97
C SER A 39 -6.58 -17.66 -2.73
N THR A 40 -5.91 -18.76 -2.39
CA THR A 40 -6.52 -20.03 -2.00
C THR A 40 -6.33 -20.35 -0.51
N ASP A 41 -5.54 -19.53 0.19
CA ASP A 41 -5.31 -19.62 1.62
C ASP A 41 -6.27 -18.70 2.41
N LYS A 42 -5.95 -18.35 3.64
CA LYS A 42 -6.77 -17.50 4.51
C LYS A 42 -6.59 -16.00 4.29
N THR A 43 -5.86 -15.56 3.28
CA THR A 43 -5.56 -14.15 3.03
C THR A 43 -6.85 -13.31 3.00
N ILE A 44 -7.83 -13.69 2.17
CA ILE A 44 -9.06 -12.93 1.99
C ILE A 44 -9.85 -12.83 3.30
N SER A 45 -10.07 -13.95 3.98
CA SER A 45 -10.84 -13.97 5.23
C SER A 45 -10.17 -13.16 6.32
N MET A 46 -8.86 -13.25 6.47
CA MET A 46 -8.11 -12.48 7.46
C MET A 46 -8.19 -10.99 7.20
N LEU A 47 -8.06 -10.55 5.96
CA LEU A 47 -8.18 -9.14 5.59
C LEU A 47 -9.58 -8.61 5.91
N LYS A 48 -10.61 -9.36 5.56
CA LYS A 48 -12.01 -8.97 5.85
C LYS A 48 -12.29 -8.88 7.35
N ASP A 49 -11.77 -9.82 8.13
CA ASP A 49 -11.93 -9.81 9.59
C ASP A 49 -11.28 -8.59 10.25
N LEU A 50 -10.23 -8.04 9.64
CA LEU A 50 -9.58 -6.83 10.10
C LEU A 50 -10.26 -5.53 9.64
N GLY A 51 -11.32 -5.63 8.85
CA GLY A 51 -12.04 -4.46 8.34
C GLY A 51 -11.46 -3.86 7.06
N VAL A 52 -10.57 -4.58 6.38
CA VAL A 52 -10.02 -4.16 5.10
C VAL A 52 -11.07 -4.30 4.00
N ASN A 53 -11.15 -3.33 3.09
CA ASN A 53 -11.99 -3.40 1.92
C ASN A 53 -11.33 -4.30 0.87
N VAL A 54 -11.84 -5.49 0.68
CA VAL A 54 -11.25 -6.50 -0.21
C VAL A 54 -12.13 -6.70 -1.44
N SER A 55 -11.52 -6.65 -2.62
CA SER A 55 -12.11 -7.07 -3.88
C SER A 55 -11.26 -8.19 -4.47
N VAL A 56 -11.89 -9.10 -5.20
CA VAL A 56 -11.19 -10.24 -5.83
C VAL A 56 -11.30 -10.09 -7.34
N LYS A 57 -10.14 -10.14 -8.01
CA LYS A 57 -10.08 -10.09 -9.47
C LYS A 57 -8.85 -10.82 -9.99
N GLU A 58 -9.05 -11.83 -10.80
CA GLU A 58 -7.95 -12.50 -11.48
C GLU A 58 -7.38 -11.62 -12.59
N ILE A 59 -6.05 -11.56 -12.69
CA ILE A 59 -5.32 -10.80 -13.72
C ILE A 59 -4.65 -11.78 -14.67
N LYS A 60 -5.19 -11.89 -15.88
CA LYS A 60 -4.67 -12.79 -16.93
C LYS A 60 -4.53 -12.06 -18.27
N PRO A 61 -3.35 -12.17 -18.93
CA PRO A 61 -2.09 -12.69 -18.40
C PRO A 61 -1.60 -11.83 -17.23
N TRP A 62 -0.74 -12.40 -16.38
CA TRP A 62 -0.26 -11.67 -15.21
C TRP A 62 0.60 -10.47 -15.61
N ARG A 63 0.24 -9.31 -15.07
CA ARG A 63 1.03 -8.08 -15.19
C ARG A 63 0.88 -7.27 -13.93
N PHE A 64 2.00 -6.89 -13.31
CA PHE A 64 2.00 -6.10 -12.07
C PHE A 64 1.35 -4.73 -12.25
N ASP A 65 1.65 -4.05 -13.35
CA ASP A 65 1.08 -2.73 -13.61
C ASP A 65 -0.45 -2.77 -13.72
N VAL A 66 -0.99 -3.79 -14.38
CA VAL A 66 -2.44 -4.01 -14.50
C VAL A 66 -3.04 -4.27 -13.12
N ALA A 67 -2.45 -5.17 -12.34
CA ALA A 67 -2.95 -5.48 -11.00
C ALA A 67 -2.90 -4.26 -10.08
N ARG A 68 -1.82 -3.49 -10.10
CA ARG A 68 -1.70 -2.27 -9.28
C ARG A 68 -2.69 -1.19 -9.72
N ASN A 69 -2.91 -1.00 -11.01
CA ASN A 69 -3.90 -0.04 -11.50
C ASN A 69 -5.32 -0.45 -11.11
N GLU A 70 -5.63 -1.74 -11.18
CA GLU A 70 -6.93 -2.25 -10.73
C GLU A 70 -7.10 -2.07 -9.20
N SER A 71 -6.04 -2.25 -8.42
CA SER A 71 -6.11 -1.99 -6.98
C SER A 71 -6.28 -0.50 -6.66
N LEU A 72 -5.65 0.38 -7.42
CA LEU A 72 -5.79 1.83 -7.25
C LEU A 72 -7.23 2.29 -7.54
N LYS A 73 -7.93 1.66 -8.47
CA LYS A 73 -9.34 1.97 -8.77
C LYS A 73 -10.28 1.75 -7.57
N LEU A 74 -9.89 0.91 -6.62
CA LEU A 74 -10.68 0.67 -5.40
C LEU A 74 -10.67 1.88 -4.46
N VAL A 75 -9.63 2.69 -4.51
CA VAL A 75 -9.49 3.88 -3.67
C VAL A 75 -10.45 4.95 -4.14
N PRO A 76 -11.31 5.49 -3.25
CA PRO A 76 -12.25 6.55 -3.62
C PRO A 76 -11.57 7.79 -4.19
N GLU A 77 -12.22 8.46 -5.12
CA GLU A 77 -11.69 9.66 -5.77
C GLU A 77 -11.51 10.85 -4.81
N ASP A 78 -12.22 10.85 -3.69
CA ASP A 78 -12.10 11.87 -2.66
C ASP A 78 -10.91 11.66 -1.71
N CYS A 79 -10.12 10.62 -1.93
CA CYS A 79 -8.88 10.40 -1.21
C CYS A 79 -7.83 11.43 -1.65
N ASP A 80 -7.14 12.03 -0.69
CA ASP A 80 -6.08 13.00 -0.98
C ASP A 80 -4.74 12.33 -1.28
N ILE A 81 -4.37 11.34 -0.47
CA ILE A 81 -3.06 10.70 -0.54
C ILE A 81 -3.23 9.18 -0.57
N CYS A 82 -2.64 8.56 -1.58
CA CYS A 82 -2.62 7.11 -1.74
C CYS A 82 -1.25 6.57 -1.36
N VAL A 83 -1.23 5.54 -0.53
CA VAL A 83 -0.01 4.88 -0.06
C VAL A 83 -0.08 3.41 -0.47
N CYS A 84 0.81 2.99 -1.37
CA CYS A 84 0.88 1.61 -1.83
C CYS A 84 1.91 0.84 -1.01
N ILE A 85 1.46 -0.09 -0.17
CA ILE A 85 2.32 -0.92 0.67
C ILE A 85 1.95 -2.38 0.45
N ASP A 86 2.86 -3.17 -0.09
CA ASP A 86 2.64 -4.58 -0.36
C ASP A 86 2.48 -5.37 0.95
N ILE A 87 1.74 -6.48 0.90
CA ILE A 87 1.37 -7.25 2.11
C ILE A 87 2.60 -7.81 2.85
N ASP A 88 3.68 -8.05 2.16
CA ASP A 88 4.94 -8.52 2.77
C ASP A 88 5.83 -7.39 3.30
N GLU A 89 5.39 -6.15 3.17
CA GLU A 89 6.09 -4.96 3.64
C GLU A 89 5.53 -4.43 4.96
N VAL A 90 6.31 -3.63 5.66
CA VAL A 90 5.91 -2.95 6.90
C VAL A 90 6.34 -1.50 6.81
N ILE A 91 5.42 -0.58 7.09
CA ILE A 91 5.72 0.85 7.16
C ILE A 91 5.95 1.26 8.61
N SER A 92 6.88 2.18 8.85
CA SER A 92 7.28 2.59 10.20
C SER A 92 6.14 3.27 10.97
N LYS A 93 6.02 2.95 12.26
CA LYS A 93 5.03 3.60 13.14
C LYS A 93 5.18 5.12 13.11
N GLY A 94 4.04 5.82 13.10
CA GLY A 94 4.00 7.30 13.03
C GLY A 94 4.13 7.83 11.61
N TRP A 95 4.08 6.98 10.59
CA TRP A 95 4.19 7.39 9.20
C TRP A 95 3.12 8.39 8.78
N ARG A 96 1.91 8.24 9.28
CA ARG A 96 0.80 9.15 8.95
C ARG A 96 1.12 10.59 9.37
N LYS A 97 1.55 10.78 10.61
CA LYS A 97 1.90 12.10 11.13
C LYS A 97 3.00 12.76 10.31
N LYS A 98 4.04 12.00 9.99
CA LYS A 98 5.14 12.51 9.14
C LYS A 98 4.64 12.90 7.76
N LEU A 99 3.76 12.09 7.17
CA LEU A 99 3.19 12.36 5.86
C LEU A 99 2.35 13.64 5.88
N GLU A 100 1.51 13.83 6.90
CA GLU A 100 0.70 15.04 7.06
C GLU A 100 1.56 16.30 7.23
N GLU A 101 2.70 16.19 7.92
CA GLU A 101 3.62 17.31 8.15
C GLU A 101 4.33 17.78 6.87
N ILE A 102 4.66 16.87 5.97
CA ILE A 102 5.46 17.19 4.77
C ILE A 102 4.62 17.38 3.50
N TRP A 103 3.37 16.92 3.51
CA TRP A 103 2.48 17.06 2.35
C TRP A 103 1.85 18.44 2.31
N ASP A 104 2.09 19.19 1.24
CA ASP A 104 1.50 20.51 1.01
C ASP A 104 0.72 20.56 -0.30
N ASP A 105 0.17 21.72 -0.65
CA ASP A 105 -0.66 21.89 -1.84
C ASP A 105 0.11 21.72 -3.16
N ASN A 106 1.44 21.76 -3.11
CA ASN A 106 2.30 21.55 -4.29
C ASN A 106 2.82 20.13 -4.38
N THR A 107 2.57 19.30 -3.37
CA THR A 107 3.01 17.91 -3.33
C THR A 107 2.04 17.03 -4.11
N ASN A 108 2.54 16.18 -4.99
CA ASN A 108 1.74 15.19 -5.70
C ASN A 108 2.28 13.76 -5.58
N HIS A 109 3.53 13.58 -5.18
CA HIS A 109 4.12 12.29 -4.85
C HIS A 109 5.32 12.48 -3.91
N LEU A 110 5.69 11.42 -3.20
CA LEU A 110 6.80 11.43 -2.26
C LEU A 110 7.75 10.27 -2.50
N ARG A 111 9.01 10.57 -2.24
CA ARG A 111 10.10 9.60 -2.20
C ARG A 111 10.41 9.28 -0.75
N TYR A 112 10.61 8.00 -0.44
CA TYR A 112 10.98 7.55 0.90
C TYR A 112 12.06 6.47 0.83
N ILE A 113 12.74 6.23 1.96
CA ILE A 113 13.77 5.20 2.05
C ILE A 113 13.09 3.85 2.27
N TYR A 114 13.42 2.90 1.40
CA TYR A 114 12.97 1.52 1.49
C TYR A 114 14.15 0.63 1.87
N ASN A 115 14.02 -0.07 2.99
CA ASN A 115 15.02 -1.02 3.47
C ASN A 115 14.61 -2.42 3.01
N TRP A 116 15.27 -2.90 1.96
CA TRP A 116 14.91 -4.16 1.32
C TRP A 116 15.40 -5.39 2.11
N SER A 117 16.57 -5.27 2.72
CA SER A 117 17.13 -6.35 3.55
C SER A 117 17.84 -5.81 4.78
N HIS A 118 17.97 -6.67 5.80
CA HIS A 118 18.57 -6.35 7.07
C HIS A 118 19.53 -7.46 7.49
N ASP A 119 20.53 -7.10 8.33
CA ASP A 119 21.41 -8.09 8.99
C ASP A 119 20.70 -8.72 10.20
N ASP A 120 21.40 -9.62 10.89
CA ASP A 120 20.87 -10.33 12.06
C ASP A 120 20.53 -9.41 13.24
N ASN A 121 21.07 -8.20 13.27
CA ASN A 121 20.83 -7.19 14.30
C ASN A 121 19.75 -6.18 13.89
N GLY A 122 19.11 -6.37 12.73
CA GLY A 122 18.09 -5.47 12.21
C GLY A 122 18.62 -4.21 11.51
N LYS A 123 19.94 -4.12 11.28
CA LYS A 123 20.54 -3.00 10.56
C LYS A 123 20.28 -3.15 9.06
N PRO A 124 19.83 -2.09 8.35
CA PRO A 124 19.62 -2.16 6.91
C PRO A 124 20.89 -2.52 6.15
N LEU A 125 20.82 -3.51 5.25
CA LEU A 125 21.91 -3.91 4.37
C LEU A 125 21.74 -3.32 2.98
N VAL A 126 20.51 -3.37 2.43
CA VAL A 126 20.18 -2.80 1.13
C VAL A 126 19.06 -1.80 1.31
N SER A 127 19.32 -0.55 0.96
CA SER A 127 18.34 0.53 1.02
C SER A 127 18.35 1.32 -0.28
N PHE A 128 17.17 1.77 -0.69
CA PHE A 128 17.04 2.64 -1.86
C PHE A 128 15.80 3.53 -1.69
N TYR A 129 15.70 4.57 -2.52
CA TYR A 129 14.50 5.40 -2.54
C TYR A 129 13.40 4.73 -3.35
N TYR A 130 12.18 4.79 -2.84
CA TYR A 130 10.98 4.26 -3.48
C TYR A 130 9.91 5.35 -3.57
N GLU A 131 9.07 5.28 -4.59
CA GLU A 131 8.06 6.29 -4.87
C GLU A 131 6.68 5.63 -5.03
N LYS A 132 6.09 5.19 -3.90
CA LYS A 132 4.76 4.54 -3.87
C LYS A 132 3.73 5.33 -3.08
N ILE A 133 3.98 6.62 -2.82
CA ILE A 133 3.07 7.54 -2.16
C ILE A 133 2.76 8.67 -3.14
N HIS A 134 1.48 8.86 -3.45
CA HIS A 134 1.07 9.79 -4.49
C HIS A 134 -0.34 10.34 -4.27
N ALA A 135 -0.67 11.46 -4.94
CA ALA A 135 -2.04 11.97 -4.99
C ALA A 135 -2.97 10.96 -5.68
N ARG A 136 -4.26 11.02 -5.36
CA ARG A 136 -5.23 10.06 -5.93
C ARG A 136 -5.33 10.14 -7.45
N ASN A 137 -5.30 11.34 -8.01
CA ASN A 137 -5.50 11.56 -9.44
C ASN A 137 -4.20 11.86 -10.16
N GLY A 138 -4.13 11.53 -11.44
CA GLY A 138 -2.98 11.82 -12.30
C GLY A 138 -1.87 10.78 -12.25
N PHE A 139 -2.08 9.65 -11.55
CA PHE A 139 -1.07 8.59 -11.41
C PHE A 139 -1.57 7.28 -11.99
N LYS A 140 -0.62 6.55 -12.57
CA LYS A 140 -0.85 5.27 -13.21
C LYS A 140 0.42 4.44 -13.13
N TRP A 141 0.29 3.18 -12.77
CA TRP A 141 1.39 2.23 -12.85
C TRP A 141 1.63 1.84 -14.30
N ILE A 142 2.89 1.79 -14.71
CA ILE A 142 3.29 1.40 -16.06
C ILE A 142 4.30 0.26 -16.02
N TYR A 143 4.32 -0.55 -17.04
CA TYR A 143 5.28 -1.65 -17.19
C TYR A 143 6.66 -1.12 -17.62
N PRO A 144 7.77 -1.67 -17.09
CA PRO A 144 7.87 -2.60 -15.95
C PRO A 144 7.72 -1.91 -14.60
N VAL A 145 7.21 -2.67 -13.61
CA VAL A 145 7.02 -2.16 -12.23
C VAL A 145 7.89 -2.94 -11.27
#